data_8fd0398a452e9a310e963ce944706695
#
_entry.id   8fd0398a452e9a310e963ce944706695
#
_cell.length_a   1.000
_cell.length_b   1.000
_cell.length_c   1.000
_cell.angle_alpha   90.00
_cell.angle_beta   90.00
_cell.angle_gamma   90.00
#
_symmetry.space_group_name_H-M   'P 1'
#
loop_
_entity.id
_entity.type
_entity.pdbx_description
1 polymer ?
#
loop_
_entity_poly.entity_id
_entity_poly.type
_entity_poly.pdbx_seq_one_letter_code
_entity_poly.pdbx_strand_id
1 'polypeptide(L)'
;MSKEGIKTEKFVGKTEGWDDIAVHGMGWYWDDLKVGQCFRTLARTITEADITMFVGVTGMVEEMFTNLEYIKSESKIGARPVPGSLVYCICEGLLMQSTMQRTGMAFLECDLRILKPTVAGDTIQVQAEVVETRGTSKPGRGLVRTFNRVVNQRDEVVATYNPLRMVKGRPQ
;
A
#
# COMPACT_ATOMS: atom_id res chain seq x y z
N MET A 1 14.42 30.61 -42.97
CA MET A 1 14.08 30.15 -41.60
C MET A 1 15.30 29.46 -41.04
N SER A 2 16.05 30.17 -40.17
CA SER A 2 17.28 29.67 -39.54
C SER A 2 16.92 28.62 -38.47
N LYS A 3 17.54 27.45 -38.57
CA LYS A 3 17.52 26.43 -37.46
C LYS A 3 18.44 26.96 -36.35
N GLU A 4 17.88 27.66 -35.40
CA GLU A 4 18.56 27.85 -34.13
C GLU A 4 18.72 26.49 -33.46
N GLY A 5 19.96 26.01 -33.41
CA GLY A 5 20.34 24.80 -32.71
C GLY A 5 20.08 24.97 -31.21
N ILE A 6 19.26 24.09 -30.65
CA ILE A 6 19.13 23.95 -29.20
C ILE A 6 20.52 23.67 -28.63
N LYS A 7 21.10 24.67 -27.95
CA LYS A 7 22.32 24.46 -27.13
C LYS A 7 21.93 23.51 -26.00
N THR A 8 22.28 22.25 -26.14
CA THR A 8 22.27 21.32 -25.00
C THR A 8 23.42 21.73 -24.07
N GLU A 9 23.12 22.56 -23.07
CA GLU A 9 24.01 22.68 -21.92
C GLU A 9 24.20 21.28 -21.34
N LYS A 10 25.45 20.80 -21.31
CA LYS A 10 25.76 19.55 -20.62
C LYS A 10 25.51 19.78 -19.13
N PHE A 11 24.41 19.27 -18.60
CA PHE A 11 24.24 19.18 -17.17
C PHE A 11 25.32 18.25 -16.61
N VAL A 12 26.27 18.81 -15.91
CA VAL A 12 27.31 18.04 -15.22
C VAL A 12 26.83 17.90 -13.77
N GLY A 13 26.27 16.73 -13.45
CA GLY A 13 25.91 16.39 -12.08
C GLY A 13 27.13 15.96 -11.24
N LYS A 14 26.89 15.72 -9.95
CA LYS A 14 27.88 15.14 -9.04
C LYS A 14 28.32 13.77 -9.56
N THR A 15 29.64 13.55 -9.68
CA THR A 15 30.21 12.31 -10.24
C THR A 15 30.72 11.34 -9.19
N GLU A 16 30.99 11.82 -7.94
CA GLU A 16 31.56 11.02 -6.84
C GLU A 16 30.85 11.31 -5.51
N GLY A 17 31.06 10.45 -4.51
CA GLY A 17 30.52 10.62 -3.15
C GLY A 17 29.00 10.43 -3.07
N TRP A 18 28.40 9.61 -3.92
CA TRP A 18 26.97 9.28 -3.87
C TRP A 18 26.61 8.37 -2.69
N ASP A 19 27.59 7.58 -2.20
CA ASP A 19 27.36 6.66 -1.07
C ASP A 19 27.10 7.38 0.26
N ASP A 20 27.58 8.62 0.39
CA ASP A 20 27.37 9.46 1.56
C ASP A 20 26.02 10.21 1.56
N ILE A 21 25.26 10.11 0.47
CA ILE A 21 23.98 10.79 0.34
C ILE A 21 22.87 9.94 0.95
N ALA A 22 22.04 10.56 1.80
CA ALA A 22 20.90 9.90 2.40
C ALA A 22 19.95 9.35 1.33
N VAL A 23 19.54 8.08 1.48
CA VAL A 23 18.56 7.45 0.58
C VAL A 23 17.20 8.08 0.78
N HIS A 24 16.64 8.64 -0.30
CA HIS A 24 15.29 9.20 -0.29
C HIS A 24 14.23 8.09 -0.28
N GLY A 25 13.11 8.33 0.41
CA GLY A 25 12.00 7.37 0.45
C GLY A 25 12.19 6.22 1.45
N MET A 26 13.07 6.37 2.45
CA MET A 26 13.15 5.45 3.58
C MET A 26 11.84 5.43 4.37
N GLY A 27 11.46 4.25 4.85
CA GLY A 27 10.36 4.09 5.79
C GLY A 27 10.70 4.64 7.18
N TRP A 28 9.69 4.67 8.03
CA TRP A 28 9.84 5.09 9.43
C TRP A 28 10.44 3.96 10.28
N TYR A 29 11.23 4.33 11.27
CA TYR A 29 11.68 3.42 12.31
C TYR A 29 10.60 3.29 13.40
N TRP A 30 10.57 2.17 14.14
CA TRP A 30 9.54 1.96 15.15
C TRP A 30 9.58 3.00 16.28
N ASP A 31 10.77 3.48 16.62
CA ASP A 31 11.02 4.48 17.65
C ASP A 31 10.70 5.93 17.22
N ASP A 32 10.43 6.15 15.93
CA ASP A 32 9.87 7.42 15.42
C ASP A 32 8.34 7.47 15.56
N LEU A 33 7.70 6.33 15.74
CA LEU A 33 6.24 6.20 15.74
C LEU A 33 5.68 6.34 17.15
N LYS A 34 4.56 7.07 17.27
CA LYS A 34 3.88 7.31 18.55
C LYS A 34 2.44 6.81 18.48
N VAL A 35 1.96 6.20 19.57
CA VAL A 35 0.54 5.85 19.69
C VAL A 35 -0.32 7.08 19.51
N GLY A 36 -1.39 6.97 18.71
CA GLY A 36 -2.26 8.05 18.29
C GLY A 36 -1.78 8.84 17.07
N GLN A 37 -0.58 8.56 16.56
CA GLN A 37 -0.10 9.17 15.30
C GLN A 37 -0.94 8.67 14.14
N CYS A 38 -1.53 9.61 13.37
CA CYS A 38 -2.34 9.30 12.19
C CYS A 38 -1.63 9.73 10.91
N PHE A 39 -1.86 8.96 9.85
CA PHE A 39 -1.39 9.27 8.50
C PHE A 39 -2.29 8.64 7.44
N ARG A 40 -2.12 9.06 6.19
CA ARG A 40 -2.81 8.48 5.05
C ARG A 40 -1.87 8.30 3.87
N THR A 41 -2.12 7.28 3.07
CA THR A 41 -1.36 7.04 1.84
C THR A 41 -1.86 7.93 0.71
N LEU A 42 -1.14 7.94 -0.42
CA LEU A 42 -1.74 8.34 -1.69
C LEU A 42 -2.86 7.37 -2.05
N ALA A 43 -3.79 7.80 -2.90
CA ALA A 43 -4.86 6.97 -3.42
C ALA A 43 -4.41 6.21 -4.68
N ARG A 44 -5.02 5.04 -4.93
CA ARG A 44 -4.80 4.24 -6.13
C ARG A 44 -6.11 3.70 -6.67
N THR A 45 -6.33 3.82 -7.97
CA THR A 45 -7.46 3.18 -8.68
C THR A 45 -7.14 1.71 -8.93
N ILE A 46 -8.10 0.83 -8.64
CA ILE A 46 -8.03 -0.60 -8.94
C ILE A 46 -8.55 -0.82 -10.36
N THR A 47 -7.73 -1.38 -11.21
CA THR A 47 -8.04 -1.59 -12.63
C THR A 47 -8.49 -3.03 -12.90
N GLU A 48 -9.13 -3.24 -14.05
CA GLU A 48 -9.42 -4.60 -14.57
C GLU A 48 -8.15 -5.46 -14.72
N ALA A 49 -7.03 -4.84 -15.05
CA ALA A 49 -5.73 -5.51 -15.16
C ALA A 49 -5.27 -6.04 -13.80
N ASP A 50 -5.44 -5.27 -12.73
CA ASP A 50 -5.09 -5.72 -11.36
C ASP A 50 -5.85 -6.98 -10.99
N ILE A 51 -7.16 -7.02 -11.25
CA ILE A 51 -8.02 -8.18 -10.96
C ILE A 51 -7.57 -9.39 -11.78
N THR A 52 -7.36 -9.20 -13.08
CA THR A 52 -6.97 -10.29 -13.99
C THR A 52 -5.62 -10.88 -13.60
N MET A 53 -4.63 -10.06 -13.30
CA MET A 53 -3.31 -10.53 -12.84
C MET A 53 -3.41 -11.25 -11.50
N PHE A 54 -4.18 -10.73 -10.55
CA PHE A 54 -4.34 -11.35 -9.24
C PHE A 54 -5.04 -12.71 -9.32
N VAL A 55 -6.13 -12.80 -10.08
CA VAL A 55 -6.85 -14.05 -10.34
C VAL A 55 -5.92 -15.07 -11.00
N GLY A 56 -5.13 -14.65 -11.99
CA GLY A 56 -4.21 -15.52 -12.70
C GLY A 56 -3.09 -16.08 -11.80
N VAL A 57 -2.48 -15.24 -10.95
CA VAL A 57 -1.36 -15.68 -10.08
C VAL A 57 -1.83 -16.50 -8.88
N THR A 58 -3.06 -16.25 -8.38
CA THR A 58 -3.59 -16.94 -7.18
C THR A 58 -4.42 -18.17 -7.50
N GLY A 59 -4.89 -18.34 -8.75
CA GLY A 59 -5.83 -19.36 -9.13
C GLY A 59 -7.26 -19.13 -8.62
N MET A 60 -7.63 -17.92 -8.21
CA MET A 60 -8.98 -17.55 -7.76
C MET A 60 -9.94 -17.41 -8.95
N VAL A 61 -10.10 -18.45 -9.73
CA VAL A 61 -10.87 -18.47 -11.00
C VAL A 61 -12.38 -18.68 -10.81
N GLU A 62 -12.95 -18.13 -9.79
CA GLU A 62 -14.38 -18.19 -9.53
C GLU A 62 -15.15 -17.29 -10.52
N GLU A 63 -16.37 -17.69 -10.95
CA GLU A 63 -17.15 -17.00 -11.99
C GLU A 63 -17.43 -15.52 -11.67
N MET A 64 -17.63 -15.20 -10.41
CA MET A 64 -17.79 -13.82 -9.93
C MET A 64 -16.61 -12.91 -10.31
N PHE A 65 -15.40 -13.47 -10.53
CA PHE A 65 -14.23 -12.70 -10.93
C PHE A 65 -13.87 -12.84 -12.41
N THR A 66 -14.46 -13.81 -13.14
CA THR A 66 -14.01 -14.19 -14.48
C THR A 66 -15.09 -14.14 -15.56
N ASN A 67 -16.37 -14.15 -15.19
CA ASN A 67 -17.50 -14.19 -16.12
C ASN A 67 -18.36 -12.94 -15.99
N LEU A 68 -18.22 -12.00 -16.94
CA LEU A 68 -18.97 -10.74 -16.92
C LEU A 68 -20.48 -10.92 -17.14
N GLU A 69 -20.90 -11.97 -17.86
CA GLU A 69 -22.33 -12.25 -18.08
C GLU A 69 -22.97 -12.80 -16.80
N TYR A 70 -22.25 -13.66 -16.06
CA TYR A 70 -22.67 -14.09 -14.73
C TYR A 70 -22.86 -12.91 -13.76
N ILE A 71 -21.92 -11.97 -13.77
CA ILE A 71 -22.01 -10.76 -12.93
C ILE A 71 -23.24 -9.94 -13.26
N LYS A 72 -23.58 -9.78 -14.54
CA LYS A 72 -24.77 -9.02 -14.97
C LYS A 72 -26.08 -9.68 -14.58
N SER A 73 -26.15 -11.01 -14.66
CA SER A 73 -27.39 -11.76 -14.42
C SER A 73 -27.63 -12.12 -12.96
N GLU A 74 -26.58 -12.47 -12.22
CA GLU A 74 -26.67 -13.08 -10.89
C GLU A 74 -26.16 -12.17 -9.76
N SER A 75 -25.24 -11.23 -10.08
CA SER A 75 -24.61 -10.41 -9.05
C SER A 75 -25.41 -9.14 -8.75
N LYS A 76 -25.70 -8.90 -7.46
CA LYS A 76 -26.32 -7.67 -6.98
C LYS A 76 -25.35 -6.47 -7.01
N ILE A 77 -24.07 -6.70 -7.29
CA ILE A 77 -23.02 -5.64 -7.28
C ILE A 77 -23.07 -4.84 -8.58
N GLY A 78 -23.51 -5.44 -9.70
CA GLY A 78 -23.68 -4.77 -10.99
C GLY A 78 -22.39 -4.41 -11.73
N ALA A 79 -21.20 -4.72 -11.13
CA ALA A 79 -19.88 -4.51 -11.69
C ALA A 79 -18.95 -5.63 -11.26
N ARG A 80 -17.80 -5.79 -11.94
CA ARG A 80 -16.80 -6.81 -11.58
C ARG A 80 -16.24 -6.56 -10.19
N PRO A 81 -16.50 -7.43 -9.20
CA PRO A 81 -15.98 -7.23 -7.85
C PRO A 81 -14.48 -7.48 -7.79
N VAL A 82 -13.85 -6.77 -6.88
CA VAL A 82 -12.44 -6.96 -6.54
C VAL A 82 -12.35 -8.00 -5.43
N PRO A 83 -11.55 -9.08 -5.56
CA PRO A 83 -11.28 -9.96 -4.45
C PRO A 83 -10.84 -9.18 -3.20
N GLY A 84 -11.43 -9.46 -2.04
CA GLY A 84 -11.10 -8.75 -0.79
C GLY A 84 -9.62 -8.85 -0.41
N SER A 85 -9.00 -9.99 -0.72
CA SER A 85 -7.55 -10.20 -0.59
C SER A 85 -6.73 -9.30 -1.51
N LEU A 86 -7.20 -9.01 -2.74
CA LEU A 86 -6.54 -8.03 -3.63
C LEU A 86 -6.64 -6.61 -3.07
N VAL A 87 -7.81 -6.21 -2.55
CA VAL A 87 -7.96 -4.90 -1.86
C VAL A 87 -6.92 -4.78 -0.77
N TYR A 88 -6.78 -5.79 0.08
CA TYR A 88 -5.78 -5.84 1.14
C TYR A 88 -4.34 -5.73 0.59
N CYS A 89 -3.98 -6.52 -0.42
CA CYS A 89 -2.64 -6.50 -1.00
C CYS A 89 -2.27 -5.13 -1.61
N ILE A 90 -3.23 -4.45 -2.26
CA ILE A 90 -3.03 -3.10 -2.78
C ILE A 90 -2.79 -2.11 -1.64
N CYS A 91 -3.56 -2.20 -0.56
CA CYS A 91 -3.38 -1.37 0.62
C CYS A 91 -2.01 -1.56 1.27
N GLU A 92 -1.56 -2.81 1.39
CA GLU A 92 -0.20 -3.12 1.88
C GLU A 92 0.87 -2.52 0.95
N GLY A 93 0.68 -2.59 -0.36
CA GLY A 93 1.58 -1.94 -1.34
C GLY A 93 1.68 -0.44 -1.12
N LEU A 94 0.56 0.26 -0.89
CA LEU A 94 0.53 1.69 -0.60
C LEU A 94 1.26 2.03 0.71
N LEU A 95 1.09 1.22 1.76
CA LEU A 95 1.80 1.39 3.03
C LEU A 95 3.29 1.09 2.91
N MET A 96 3.67 0.03 2.20
CA MET A 96 5.07 -0.33 1.95
C MET A 96 5.83 0.82 1.28
N GLN A 97 5.22 1.44 0.26
CA GLN A 97 5.85 2.55 -0.46
C GLN A 97 6.04 3.79 0.41
N SER A 98 5.09 4.07 1.31
CA SER A 98 5.06 5.32 2.06
C SER A 98 5.75 5.24 3.42
N THR A 99 5.80 4.06 4.07
CA THR A 99 6.19 3.98 5.49
C THR A 99 7.19 2.88 5.83
N MET A 100 7.44 1.90 4.95
CA MET A 100 8.17 0.68 5.34
C MET A 100 9.38 0.35 4.47
N GLN A 101 9.77 1.23 3.54
CA GLN A 101 10.94 0.98 2.71
C GLN A 101 12.21 0.81 3.56
N ARG A 102 12.84 -0.36 3.47
CA ARG A 102 14.04 -0.79 4.22
C ARG A 102 13.90 -0.87 5.75
N THR A 103 12.75 -0.48 6.31
CA THR A 103 12.51 -0.52 7.77
C THR A 103 11.58 -1.64 8.19
N GLY A 104 10.62 -2.07 7.36
CA GLY A 104 9.80 -3.24 7.61
C GLY A 104 10.65 -4.52 7.66
N MET A 105 10.45 -5.36 8.70
CA MET A 105 11.20 -6.61 8.90
C MET A 105 10.32 -7.84 8.76
N ALA A 106 9.14 -7.84 9.38
CA ALA A 106 8.22 -8.97 9.35
C ALA A 106 6.78 -8.51 9.56
N PHE A 107 5.87 -9.19 8.89
CA PHE A 107 4.45 -9.17 9.14
C PHE A 107 4.12 -10.36 10.08
N LEU A 108 3.43 -10.11 11.18
CA LEU A 108 3.24 -11.12 12.23
C LEU A 108 1.80 -11.61 12.34
N GLU A 109 0.85 -10.69 12.34
CA GLU A 109 -0.58 -11.01 12.40
C GLU A 109 -1.43 -9.88 11.84
N CYS A 110 -2.69 -10.17 11.50
CA CYS A 110 -3.66 -9.19 11.06
C CYS A 110 -5.08 -9.70 11.26
N ASP A 111 -5.96 -8.87 11.79
CA ASP A 111 -7.40 -9.05 11.70
C ASP A 111 -7.90 -8.18 10.53
N LEU A 112 -8.47 -8.81 9.50
CA LEU A 112 -8.98 -8.17 8.30
C LEU A 112 -10.48 -8.33 8.21
N ARG A 113 -11.19 -7.23 7.96
CA ARG A 113 -12.64 -7.22 7.73
C ARG A 113 -12.98 -6.48 6.45
N ILE A 114 -13.65 -7.16 5.54
CA ILE A 114 -14.25 -6.54 4.35
C ILE A 114 -15.66 -6.10 4.72
N LEU A 115 -15.93 -4.81 4.63
CA LEU A 115 -17.18 -4.20 5.07
C LEU A 115 -18.15 -3.91 3.93
N LYS A 116 -17.59 -3.57 2.75
CA LYS A 116 -18.36 -3.28 1.54
C LYS A 116 -17.66 -3.85 0.31
N PRO A 117 -18.41 -4.22 -0.73
CA PRO A 117 -17.80 -4.61 -1.99
C PRO A 117 -17.01 -3.43 -2.59
N THR A 118 -15.86 -3.76 -3.15
CA THR A 118 -15.05 -2.87 -3.99
C THR A 118 -15.12 -3.40 -5.42
N VAL A 119 -15.20 -2.53 -6.40
CA VAL A 119 -15.32 -2.90 -7.82
C VAL A 119 -14.18 -2.32 -8.65
N ALA A 120 -13.96 -2.86 -9.84
CA ALA A 120 -13.04 -2.27 -10.81
C ALA A 120 -13.41 -0.80 -11.07
N GLY A 121 -12.41 0.08 -11.07
CA GLY A 121 -12.57 1.53 -11.17
C GLY A 121 -12.69 2.26 -9.82
N ASP A 122 -12.88 1.56 -8.70
CA ASP A 122 -12.81 2.21 -7.39
C ASP A 122 -11.38 2.67 -7.09
N THR A 123 -11.28 3.85 -6.50
CA THR A 123 -10.03 4.44 -6.06
C THR A 123 -9.96 4.36 -4.53
N ILE A 124 -8.96 3.69 -4.00
CA ILE A 124 -8.82 3.44 -2.56
C ILE A 124 -7.60 4.12 -1.97
N GLN A 125 -7.70 4.45 -0.69
CA GLN A 125 -6.66 5.06 0.14
C GLN A 125 -6.67 4.40 1.51
N VAL A 126 -5.50 4.27 2.14
CA VAL A 126 -5.39 3.82 3.52
C VAL A 126 -5.27 5.03 4.45
N GLN A 127 -6.11 5.06 5.47
CA GLN A 127 -6.00 5.94 6.63
C GLN A 127 -5.59 5.08 7.82
N ALA A 128 -4.47 5.39 8.44
CA ALA A 128 -3.86 4.57 9.48
C ALA A 128 -3.64 5.37 10.77
N GLU A 129 -3.87 4.70 11.90
CA GLU A 129 -3.53 5.17 13.23
C GLU A 129 -2.58 4.17 13.89
N VAL A 130 -1.50 4.64 14.51
CA VAL A 130 -0.62 3.82 15.32
C VAL A 130 -1.30 3.55 16.67
N VAL A 131 -1.64 2.29 16.96
CA VAL A 131 -2.37 1.91 18.17
C VAL A 131 -1.49 1.20 19.21
N GLU A 132 -0.33 0.68 18.79
CA GLU A 132 0.66 0.07 19.67
C GLU A 132 2.07 0.28 19.12
N THR A 133 3.01 0.66 19.98
CA THR A 133 4.43 0.60 19.68
C THR A 133 5.18 0.11 20.92
N ARG A 134 6.12 -0.82 20.74
CA ARG A 134 6.97 -1.33 21.84
C ARG A 134 8.25 -1.93 21.31
N GLY A 135 9.32 -1.78 22.08
CA GLY A 135 10.58 -2.49 21.81
C GLY A 135 10.43 -4.01 21.96
N THR A 136 11.36 -4.75 21.39
CA THR A 136 11.51 -6.19 21.62
C THR A 136 12.68 -6.47 22.56
N SER A 137 12.80 -7.74 23.03
CA SER A 137 13.96 -8.18 23.82
C SER A 137 15.29 -8.07 23.07
N LYS A 138 15.27 -7.98 21.75
CA LYS A 138 16.46 -7.77 20.92
C LYS A 138 16.55 -6.31 20.50
N PRO A 139 17.71 -5.64 20.67
CA PRO A 139 17.87 -4.25 20.30
C PRO A 139 17.73 -4.02 18.79
N GLY A 140 17.55 -2.78 18.38
CA GLY A 140 17.47 -2.36 16.98
C GLY A 140 16.17 -2.72 16.25
N ARG A 141 15.11 -3.12 16.98
CA ARG A 141 13.79 -3.44 16.43
C ARG A 141 12.68 -3.30 17.46
N GLY A 142 11.48 -3.01 16.97
CA GLY A 142 10.28 -2.94 17.78
C GLY A 142 9.08 -3.53 17.06
N LEU A 143 7.98 -3.61 17.77
CA LEU A 143 6.67 -4.00 17.25
C LEU A 143 5.78 -2.78 17.10
N VAL A 144 5.09 -2.70 15.99
CA VAL A 144 4.15 -1.62 15.67
C VAL A 144 2.85 -2.25 15.22
N ARG A 145 1.75 -1.84 15.84
CA ARG A 145 0.39 -2.15 15.39
C ARG A 145 -0.27 -0.86 14.91
N THR A 146 -0.92 -0.94 13.77
CA THR A 146 -1.76 0.14 13.28
C THR A 146 -3.20 -0.34 13.15
N PHE A 147 -4.16 0.58 13.34
CA PHE A 147 -5.54 0.39 12.89
C PHE A 147 -5.71 1.10 11.55
N ASN A 148 -6.07 0.37 10.53
CA ASN A 148 -6.14 0.85 9.17
C ASN A 148 -7.58 0.82 8.66
N ARG A 149 -8.02 1.93 8.07
CA ARG A 149 -9.29 2.07 7.35
C ARG A 149 -8.98 2.21 5.86
N VAL A 150 -9.60 1.39 5.04
CA VAL A 150 -9.56 1.53 3.58
C VAL A 150 -10.77 2.34 3.16
N VAL A 151 -10.52 3.51 2.57
CA VAL A 151 -11.56 4.45 2.17
C VAL A 151 -11.57 4.57 0.66
N ASN A 152 -12.76 4.53 0.03
CA ASN A 152 -12.91 4.72 -1.41
C ASN A 152 -13.14 6.20 -1.77
N GLN A 153 -13.30 6.51 -3.07
CA GLN A 153 -13.53 7.86 -3.60
C GLN A 153 -14.87 8.48 -3.18
N ARG A 154 -15.76 7.73 -2.52
CA ARG A 154 -17.05 8.20 -1.97
C ARG A 154 -16.98 8.40 -0.47
N ASP A 155 -15.78 8.44 0.12
CA ASP A 155 -15.52 8.49 1.58
C ASP A 155 -16.12 7.31 2.36
N GLU A 156 -16.40 6.19 1.69
CA GLU A 156 -16.90 4.99 2.34
C GLU A 156 -15.76 4.11 2.83
N VAL A 157 -15.86 3.61 4.06
CA VAL A 157 -14.94 2.59 4.59
C VAL A 157 -15.33 1.24 4.00
N VAL A 158 -14.50 0.69 3.14
CA VAL A 158 -14.72 -0.58 2.44
C VAL A 158 -14.06 -1.76 3.14
N ALA A 159 -12.99 -1.52 3.89
CA ALA A 159 -12.34 -2.53 4.71
C ALA A 159 -11.66 -1.90 5.93
N THR A 160 -11.40 -2.71 6.95
CA THR A 160 -10.54 -2.37 8.08
C THR A 160 -9.59 -3.52 8.37
N TYR A 161 -8.38 -3.20 8.85
CA TYR A 161 -7.42 -4.21 9.28
C TYR A 161 -6.41 -3.64 10.28
N ASN A 162 -5.85 -4.49 11.14
CA ASN A 162 -4.96 -4.08 12.23
C ASN A 162 -3.68 -4.93 12.29
N PRO A 163 -2.75 -4.75 11.33
CA PRO A 163 -1.55 -5.55 11.27
C PRO A 163 -0.59 -5.26 12.41
N LEU A 164 0.01 -6.31 12.97
CA LEU A 164 1.19 -6.23 13.82
C LEU A 164 2.43 -6.49 12.98
N ARG A 165 3.38 -5.58 13.03
CA ARG A 165 4.64 -5.68 12.27
C ARG A 165 5.85 -5.51 13.15
N MET A 166 6.92 -6.21 12.77
CA MET A 166 8.25 -5.93 13.28
C MET A 166 8.91 -4.90 12.38
N VAL A 167 9.45 -3.84 12.99
CA VAL A 167 10.03 -2.69 12.29
C VAL A 167 11.41 -2.41 12.89
N LYS A 168 12.37 -2.01 12.07
CA LYS A 168 13.70 -1.62 12.50
C LYS A 168 13.67 -0.42 13.44
N GLY A 169 14.61 -0.38 14.40
CA GLY A 169 14.97 0.81 15.15
C GLY A 169 15.99 1.67 14.39
N ARG A 170 16.14 2.92 14.81
CA ARG A 170 17.19 3.79 14.28
C ARG A 170 18.57 3.16 14.48
N PRO A 171 19.48 3.26 13.52
CA PRO A 171 20.87 2.94 13.73
C PRO A 171 21.43 3.77 14.91
N GLN A 172 22.14 3.10 15.79
CA GLN A 172 22.87 3.75 16.90
C GLN A 172 24.20 4.30 16.39
#